data_33e159770c007bce9101a1863c9dea5c
#
_entry.id   33e159770c007bce9101a1863c9dea5c
#
_cell.length_a   1.000
_cell.length_b   1.000
_cell.length_c   1.000
_cell.angle_alpha   90.00
_cell.angle_beta   90.00
_cell.angle_gamma   90.00
#
_symmetry.space_group_name_H-M   'P 1'
#
loop_
_entity.id
_entity.type
_entity.pdbx_description
1 polymer ?
#
loop_
_entity_poly.entity_id
_entity_poly.type
_entity_poly.pdbx_seq_one_letter_code
_entity_poly.pdbx_strand_id
1 'polypeptide(L)'
;FIPFKAGIEAGAESILISHNIVESIDAEHPASLSKKVIDILRNDMDFTGIIMTDDLSMSAVSETDSPVVTAVLAGNDMLIVSDLETSYNTLLSAVSNGDIPEDRINESVLRIIKWKYYLGLL
;
A
#
# COMPACT_ATOMS: atom_id res chain seq x y z
N PHE A 1 -14.12 11.65 -2.10
CA PHE A 1 -12.67 11.98 -1.97
C PHE A 1 -12.39 13.36 -1.35
N ILE A 2 -13.41 14.22 -1.14
CA ILE A 2 -13.22 15.58 -0.59
C ILE A 2 -12.40 15.57 0.72
N PRO A 3 -12.71 14.75 1.74
CA PRO A 3 -11.95 14.75 2.99
C PRO A 3 -10.50 14.27 2.82
N PHE A 4 -10.23 13.35 1.90
CA PHE A 4 -8.86 12.89 1.61
C PHE A 4 -8.04 14.00 0.98
N LYS A 5 -8.59 14.68 -0.01
CA LYS A 5 -7.94 15.83 -0.64
C LYS A 5 -7.64 16.93 0.38
N ALA A 6 -8.60 17.29 1.22
CA ALA A 6 -8.39 18.27 2.28
C ALA A 6 -7.31 17.82 3.29
N GLY A 7 -7.25 16.54 3.64
CA GLY A 7 -6.19 15.98 4.50
C GLY A 7 -4.80 16.07 3.86
N ILE A 8 -4.69 15.75 2.58
CA ILE A 8 -3.44 15.86 1.82
C ILE A 8 -3.00 17.32 1.72
N GLU A 9 -3.91 18.24 1.38
CA GLU A 9 -3.64 19.68 1.35
C GLU A 9 -3.24 20.26 2.72
N ALA A 10 -3.73 19.66 3.80
CA ALA A 10 -3.35 20.00 5.18
C ALA A 10 -2.02 19.37 5.62
N GLY A 11 -1.35 18.58 4.76
CA GLY A 11 -0.04 17.99 5.02
C GLY A 11 -0.08 16.60 5.63
N ALA A 12 -1.13 15.80 5.41
CA ALA A 12 -1.11 14.40 5.79
C ALA A 12 0.03 13.65 5.10
N GLU A 13 0.87 12.99 5.87
CA GLU A 13 2.08 12.30 5.37
C GLU A 13 1.87 10.81 5.15
N SER A 14 0.77 10.25 5.68
CA SER A 14 0.42 8.84 5.49
C SER A 14 -1.09 8.65 5.37
N ILE A 15 -1.50 7.63 4.59
CA ILE A 15 -2.90 7.21 4.40
C ILE A 15 -2.96 5.70 4.60
N LEU A 16 -3.85 5.26 5.51
CA LEU A 16 -4.20 3.86 5.67
C LEU A 16 -5.41 3.54 4.80
N ILE A 17 -5.32 2.47 4.02
CA ILE A 17 -6.40 1.99 3.15
C ILE A 17 -7.01 0.73 3.75
N SER A 18 -8.31 0.78 4.02
CA SER A 18 -9.10 -0.36 4.52
C SER A 18 -9.39 -1.39 3.43
N HIS A 19 -9.91 -2.55 3.84
CA HIS A 19 -10.30 -3.63 2.92
C HIS A 19 -11.75 -3.51 2.41
N ASN A 20 -12.31 -2.31 2.37
CA ASN A 20 -13.62 -2.06 1.80
C ASN A 20 -13.59 -2.16 0.28
N ILE A 21 -14.62 -2.74 -0.33
CA ILE A 21 -14.82 -2.71 -1.79
C ILE A 21 -15.49 -1.39 -2.16
N VAL A 22 -14.87 -0.65 -3.07
CA VAL A 22 -15.41 0.59 -3.64
C VAL A 22 -15.94 0.27 -5.03
N GLU A 23 -17.15 -0.28 -5.11
CA GLU A 23 -17.75 -0.81 -6.32
C GLU A 23 -17.69 0.13 -7.54
N SER A 24 -17.81 1.43 -7.31
CA SER A 24 -17.75 2.45 -8.37
C SER A 24 -16.35 2.63 -8.99
N ILE A 25 -15.30 2.06 -8.38
CA ILE A 25 -13.90 2.15 -8.84
C ILE A 25 -13.37 0.77 -9.20
N ASP A 26 -13.50 -0.18 -8.28
CA ASP A 26 -13.07 -1.55 -8.43
C ASP A 26 -14.00 -2.48 -7.62
N ALA A 27 -14.88 -3.18 -8.33
CA ALA A 27 -15.84 -4.09 -7.73
C ALA A 27 -15.23 -5.48 -7.41
N GLU A 28 -14.01 -5.75 -7.90
CA GLU A 28 -13.38 -7.07 -7.80
C GLU A 28 -12.36 -7.14 -6.65
N HIS A 29 -11.77 -6.00 -6.27
CA HIS A 29 -10.70 -5.98 -5.28
C HIS A 29 -11.02 -5.03 -4.12
N PRO A 30 -10.69 -5.42 -2.87
CA PRO A 30 -10.67 -4.48 -1.74
C PRO A 30 -9.76 -3.29 -2.05
N ALA A 31 -10.12 -2.11 -1.55
CA ALA A 31 -9.40 -0.86 -1.84
C ALA A 31 -7.90 -0.93 -1.57
N SER A 32 -7.49 -1.61 -0.49
CA SER A 32 -6.09 -1.84 -0.13
C SER A 32 -5.32 -2.72 -1.13
N LEU A 33 -6.01 -3.54 -1.92
CA LEU A 33 -5.44 -4.42 -2.94
C LEU A 33 -5.73 -3.93 -4.37
N SER A 34 -6.43 -2.80 -4.49
CA SER A 34 -6.83 -2.22 -5.78
C SER A 34 -5.83 -1.19 -6.27
N LYS A 35 -5.12 -1.53 -7.36
CA LYS A 35 -4.26 -0.56 -8.03
C LYS A 35 -5.04 0.68 -8.49
N LYS A 36 -6.30 0.52 -8.93
CA LYS A 36 -7.15 1.63 -9.38
C LYS A 36 -7.41 2.64 -8.26
N VAL A 37 -7.67 2.16 -7.04
CA VAL A 37 -7.89 3.04 -5.88
C VAL A 37 -6.61 3.77 -5.50
N ILE A 38 -5.48 3.07 -5.49
CA ILE A 38 -4.18 3.65 -5.13
C ILE A 38 -3.70 4.64 -6.20
N ASP A 39 -3.96 4.36 -7.48
CA ASP A 39 -3.64 5.28 -8.57
C ASP A 39 -4.40 6.62 -8.45
N ILE A 40 -5.63 6.63 -7.94
CA ILE A 40 -6.36 7.88 -7.65
C ILE A 40 -5.60 8.73 -6.63
N LEU A 41 -5.09 8.11 -5.55
CA LEU A 41 -4.30 8.85 -4.55
C LEU A 41 -3.00 9.37 -5.16
N ARG A 42 -2.29 8.55 -5.94
CA ARG A 42 -0.99 8.91 -6.50
C ARG A 42 -1.09 9.94 -7.63
N ASN A 43 -2.02 9.71 -8.58
CA ASN A 43 -2.06 10.44 -9.84
C ASN A 43 -3.10 11.56 -9.86
N ASP A 44 -4.29 11.36 -9.23
CA ASP A 44 -5.36 12.35 -9.26
C ASP A 44 -5.30 13.32 -8.07
N MET A 45 -4.67 12.88 -6.97
CA MET A 45 -4.51 13.70 -5.75
C MET A 45 -3.05 14.09 -5.48
N ASP A 46 -2.11 13.71 -6.34
CA ASP A 46 -0.66 13.99 -6.22
C ASP A 46 -0.08 13.58 -4.84
N PHE A 47 -0.63 12.53 -4.21
CA PHE A 47 -0.18 12.11 -2.90
C PHE A 47 1.18 11.43 -2.96
N THR A 48 2.19 12.05 -2.38
CA THR A 48 3.58 11.56 -2.37
C THR A 48 3.99 10.87 -1.08
N GLY A 49 3.14 10.89 -0.05
CA GLY A 49 3.38 10.28 1.26
C GLY A 49 3.24 8.76 1.27
N ILE A 50 3.24 8.18 2.46
CA ILE A 50 3.14 6.73 2.67
C ILE A 50 1.70 6.25 2.50
N ILE A 51 1.51 5.23 1.68
CA ILE A 51 0.27 4.47 1.61
C ILE A 51 0.49 3.13 2.32
N MET A 52 -0.40 2.80 3.27
CA MET A 52 -0.31 1.55 4.01
C MET A 52 -1.65 0.81 3.99
N THR A 53 -1.58 -0.52 4.08
CA THR A 53 -2.77 -1.37 4.19
C THR A 53 -3.31 -1.37 5.62
N ASP A 54 -4.57 -1.76 5.80
CA ASP A 54 -5.05 -2.36 7.04
C ASP A 54 -4.48 -3.78 7.20
N ASP A 55 -4.77 -4.47 8.30
CA ASP A 55 -4.17 -5.79 8.62
C ASP A 55 -4.57 -6.85 7.58
N LEU A 56 -3.57 -7.35 6.84
CA LEU A 56 -3.73 -8.36 5.80
C LEU A 56 -4.09 -9.76 6.32
N SER A 57 -4.20 -9.94 7.64
CA SER A 57 -4.75 -11.16 8.25
C SER A 57 -6.29 -11.16 8.33
N MET A 58 -6.94 -10.02 8.02
CA MET A 58 -8.40 -9.91 8.07
C MET A 58 -9.08 -10.79 7.02
N SER A 59 -10.26 -11.32 7.37
CA SER A 59 -11.03 -12.21 6.49
C SER A 59 -11.42 -11.57 5.15
N ALA A 60 -11.51 -10.26 5.08
CA ALA A 60 -11.83 -9.52 3.86
C ALA A 60 -10.83 -9.71 2.71
N VAL A 61 -9.61 -10.17 3.00
CA VAL A 61 -8.54 -10.44 2.03
C VAL A 61 -8.05 -11.89 2.06
N SER A 62 -8.66 -12.75 2.87
CA SER A 62 -8.22 -14.13 3.09
C SER A 62 -8.33 -15.03 1.85
N GLU A 63 -9.20 -14.69 0.89
CA GLU A 63 -9.37 -15.43 -0.35
C GLU A 63 -8.38 -15.00 -1.46
N THR A 64 -7.54 -14.01 -1.19
CA THR A 64 -6.48 -13.59 -2.12
C THR A 64 -5.28 -14.53 -1.99
N ASP A 65 -4.79 -15.10 -3.09
CA ASP A 65 -3.68 -16.08 -3.09
C ASP A 65 -2.43 -15.56 -2.36
N SER A 66 -2.10 -14.30 -2.52
CA SER A 66 -0.98 -13.67 -1.84
C SER A 66 -1.27 -12.20 -1.54
N PRO A 67 -1.99 -11.89 -0.44
CA PRO A 67 -2.38 -10.52 -0.11
C PRO A 67 -1.18 -9.57 -0.02
N VAL A 68 -0.05 -10.03 0.53
CA VAL A 68 1.16 -9.20 0.66
C VAL A 68 1.77 -8.81 -0.69
N VAL A 69 1.82 -9.74 -1.64
CA VAL A 69 2.34 -9.47 -3.00
C VAL A 69 1.38 -8.55 -3.74
N THR A 70 0.09 -8.86 -3.70
CA THR A 70 -0.96 -8.07 -4.34
C THR A 70 -0.98 -6.63 -3.81
N ALA A 71 -0.85 -6.44 -2.49
CA ALA A 71 -0.80 -5.12 -1.87
C ALA A 71 0.41 -4.28 -2.34
N VAL A 72 1.60 -4.90 -2.44
CA VAL A 72 2.80 -4.22 -2.97
C VAL A 72 2.61 -3.85 -4.44
N LEU A 73 2.09 -4.76 -5.26
CA LEU A 73 1.84 -4.51 -6.69
C LEU A 73 0.74 -3.47 -6.91
N ALA A 74 -0.26 -3.40 -6.02
CA ALA A 74 -1.27 -2.36 -6.03
C ALA A 74 -0.69 -0.96 -5.77
N GLY A 75 0.43 -0.85 -5.04
CA GLY A 75 1.13 0.41 -4.80
C GLY A 75 1.24 0.84 -3.34
N ASN A 76 0.92 -0.05 -2.37
CA ASN A 76 1.18 0.23 -0.96
C ASN A 76 2.68 0.25 -0.66
N ASP A 77 3.10 1.13 0.23
CA ASP A 77 4.49 1.26 0.67
C ASP A 77 4.77 0.48 1.95
N MET A 78 3.77 0.37 2.83
CA MET A 78 3.85 -0.38 4.08
C MET A 78 2.67 -1.33 4.22
N LEU A 79 2.90 -2.46 4.84
CA LEU A 79 1.89 -3.50 5.06
C LEU A 79 1.74 -3.76 6.55
N ILE A 80 0.50 -3.82 7.03
CA ILE A 80 0.20 -4.31 8.37
C ILE A 80 -0.04 -5.81 8.26
N VAL A 81 0.74 -6.59 9.00
CA VAL A 81 0.71 -8.07 8.97
C VAL A 81 0.82 -8.64 10.37
N SER A 82 0.16 -9.75 10.66
CA SER A 82 0.27 -10.46 11.93
C SER A 82 1.39 -11.51 11.93
N ASP A 83 1.74 -12.09 10.77
CA ASP A 83 2.87 -13.00 10.61
C ASP A 83 3.97 -12.32 9.77
N LEU A 84 4.90 -11.67 10.46
CA LEU A 84 5.99 -10.94 9.83
C LEU A 84 6.94 -11.85 9.07
N GLU A 85 7.29 -13.01 9.64
CA GLU A 85 8.29 -13.91 9.05
C GLU A 85 7.80 -14.50 7.72
N THR A 86 6.59 -15.03 7.71
CA THR A 86 5.97 -15.56 6.48
C THR A 86 5.79 -14.47 5.44
N SER A 87 5.29 -13.30 5.84
CA SER A 87 5.07 -12.17 4.93
C SER A 87 6.37 -11.67 4.30
N TYR A 88 7.42 -11.54 5.11
CA TYR A 88 8.75 -11.13 4.63
C TYR A 88 9.33 -12.13 3.63
N ASN A 89 9.31 -13.43 3.95
CA ASN A 89 9.85 -14.48 3.08
C ASN A 89 9.04 -14.58 1.77
N THR A 90 7.74 -14.35 1.81
CA THR A 90 6.88 -14.31 0.62
C THR A 90 7.27 -13.16 -0.30
N LEU A 91 7.45 -11.95 0.25
CA LEU A 91 7.87 -10.79 -0.53
C LEU A 91 9.28 -10.97 -1.10
N LEU A 92 10.22 -11.46 -0.29
CA LEU A 92 11.59 -11.72 -0.73
C LEU A 92 11.62 -12.73 -1.90
N SER A 93 10.83 -13.78 -1.82
CA SER A 93 10.69 -14.78 -2.89
C SER A 93 10.07 -14.15 -4.14
N ALA A 94 9.02 -13.35 -4.01
CA ALA A 94 8.37 -12.69 -5.13
C ALA A 94 9.31 -11.72 -5.87
N VAL A 95 10.15 -10.98 -5.14
CA VAL A 95 11.18 -10.13 -5.76
C VAL A 95 12.25 -10.99 -6.46
N SER A 96 12.73 -12.06 -5.80
CA SER A 96 13.77 -12.94 -6.37
C SER A 96 13.30 -13.67 -7.64
N ASN A 97 12.01 -13.98 -7.72
CA ASN A 97 11.39 -14.62 -8.90
C ASN A 97 11.05 -13.62 -10.02
N GLY A 98 11.08 -12.32 -9.73
CA GLY A 98 10.69 -11.26 -10.66
C GLY A 98 9.17 -10.97 -10.70
N ASP A 99 8.39 -11.55 -9.78
CA ASP A 99 6.94 -11.28 -9.65
C ASP A 99 6.69 -9.84 -9.18
N ILE A 100 7.57 -9.32 -8.32
CA ILE A 100 7.62 -7.90 -7.94
C ILE A 100 8.90 -7.30 -8.53
N PRO A 101 8.80 -6.26 -9.38
CA PRO A 101 9.97 -5.54 -9.85
C PRO A 101 10.75 -4.90 -8.69
N GLU A 102 12.08 -5.02 -8.69
CA GLU A 102 12.93 -4.41 -7.67
C GLU A 102 12.72 -2.88 -7.56
N ASP A 103 12.51 -2.21 -8.70
CA ASP A 103 12.22 -0.78 -8.73
C ASP A 103 10.96 -0.42 -7.92
N ARG A 104 9.94 -1.29 -7.90
CA ARG A 104 8.74 -1.09 -7.08
C ARG A 104 9.06 -1.07 -5.58
N ILE A 105 9.96 -1.95 -5.14
CA ILE A 105 10.45 -1.97 -3.75
C ILE A 105 11.27 -0.70 -3.47
N ASN A 106 12.17 -0.34 -4.36
CA ASN A 106 13.02 0.85 -4.23
C ASN A 106 12.20 2.14 -4.09
N GLU A 107 11.11 2.28 -4.84
CA GLU A 107 10.17 3.41 -4.69
C GLU A 107 9.58 3.49 -3.28
N SER A 108 9.11 2.39 -2.72
CA SER A 108 8.56 2.34 -1.37
C SER A 108 9.62 2.64 -0.31
N VAL A 109 10.79 2.04 -0.43
CA VAL A 109 11.93 2.27 0.47
C VAL A 109 12.31 3.75 0.47
N LEU A 110 12.38 4.38 -0.70
CA LEU A 110 12.71 5.80 -0.82
C LEU A 110 11.67 6.68 -0.10
N ARG A 111 10.37 6.39 -0.25
CA ARG A 111 9.29 7.12 0.45
C ARG A 111 9.42 6.94 1.97
N ILE A 112 9.63 5.71 2.43
CA ILE A 112 9.77 5.38 3.85
C ILE A 112 10.99 6.09 4.47
N ILE A 113 12.14 6.10 3.79
CA ILE A 113 13.36 6.78 4.26
C ILE A 113 13.13 8.29 4.35
N LYS A 114 12.53 8.89 3.32
CA LYS A 114 12.18 10.32 3.33
C LYS A 114 11.25 10.66 4.49
N TRP A 115 10.21 9.85 4.69
CA TRP A 115 9.25 10.04 5.79
C TRP A 115 9.93 9.97 7.16
N LYS A 116 10.76 8.95 7.39
CA LYS A 116 11.54 8.81 8.64
C LYS A 116 12.47 9.99 8.86
N TYR A 117 13.11 10.50 7.80
CA TYR A 117 13.96 11.69 7.89
C TYR A 117 13.17 12.93 8.33
N TYR A 118 12.00 13.17 7.73
CA TYR A 118 11.13 14.28 8.14
C TYR A 118 10.67 14.18 9.59
N LEU A 119 10.45 12.97 10.09
CA LEU A 119 10.08 12.73 11.48
C LEU A 119 11.27 12.82 12.46
N GLY A 120 12.49 13.05 11.98
CA GLY A 120 13.70 13.07 12.81
C GLY A 120 14.10 11.71 13.37
N LEU A 121 13.73 10.62 12.67
CA LEU A 121 14.03 9.24 13.07
C LEU A 121 15.30 8.68 12.39
N LEU A 122 15.91 9.45 11.52
CA LEU A 122 17.15 9.14 10.80
C LEU A 122 18.10 10.33 10.89
#